data_2afc9b274f37c60eab6976bb159a1ab8
#
_entry.id   2afc9b274f37c60eab6976bb159a1ab8
#
_cell.length_a   1.000
_cell.length_b   1.000
_cell.length_c   1.000
_cell.angle_alpha   90.00
_cell.angle_beta   90.00
_cell.angle_gamma   90.00
#
_symmetry.space_group_name_H-M   'P 1'
#
loop_
_entity.id
_entity.type
_entity.pdbx_description
1 polymer ?
#
loop_
_entity_poly.entity_id
_entity_poly.type
_entity_poly.pdbx_seq_one_letter_code
_entity_poly.pdbx_strand_id
1 'polypeptide(L)'
;MANKSTYAYLGPVGTFTELALAQVKDAKNASKLPVSTIQEAIDAVLSKKAFRAIIPVENSIEGGVSATLDALANTKGIRIFGEYLVPVTFNLVAKPGMKLSDVKVISTHPTAYAQCRGWLQENLPKHSQIPATSTAQAALALLEKDSYADAAIAAKSITDHYKLTVLAKNIGDNKNAQTRFIEIGLADVPTKRSGKDKTSIIVELPDDRPGGLLEMLEQFAARGVN
;
A
#
# COMPACT_ATOMS: atom_id res chain seq x y z
N MET A 1 0.31 2.58 -33.72
CA MET A 1 -0.06 3.15 -32.42
C MET A 1 0.80 2.44 -31.38
N ALA A 2 1.62 3.16 -30.60
CA ALA A 2 2.43 2.54 -29.56
C ALA A 2 1.48 1.85 -28.55
N ASN A 3 1.70 0.56 -28.33
CA ASN A 3 0.90 -0.23 -27.42
C ASN A 3 1.10 0.36 -26.01
N LYS A 4 0.08 1.01 -25.46
CA LYS A 4 0.18 1.75 -24.22
C LYS A 4 0.34 0.72 -23.09
N SER A 5 1.50 0.68 -22.43
CA SER A 5 1.74 -0.24 -21.32
C SER A 5 0.66 -0.07 -20.24
N THR A 6 0.19 -1.16 -19.67
CA THR A 6 -0.78 -1.16 -18.57
C THR A 6 -0.05 -1.50 -17.28
N TYR A 7 -0.30 -0.73 -16.22
CA TYR A 7 0.19 -1.01 -14.88
C TYR A 7 -0.96 -1.38 -13.95
N ALA A 8 -0.90 -2.59 -13.38
CA ALA A 8 -1.82 -3.00 -12.34
C ALA A 8 -1.37 -2.44 -10.99
N TYR A 9 -2.30 -2.15 -10.11
CA TYR A 9 -2.02 -1.69 -8.76
C TYR A 9 -3.17 -2.01 -7.82
N LEU A 10 -2.87 -2.19 -6.53
CA LEU A 10 -3.89 -2.45 -5.52
C LEU A 10 -4.75 -1.20 -5.32
N GLY A 11 -5.97 -1.26 -5.87
CA GLY A 11 -6.94 -0.18 -5.87
C GLY A 11 -7.73 -0.04 -4.56
N PRO A 12 -8.74 0.79 -4.58
CA PRO A 12 -9.21 1.65 -5.66
C PRO A 12 -8.31 2.88 -5.92
N VAL A 13 -8.77 3.81 -6.74
CA VAL A 13 -8.13 5.13 -6.96
C VAL A 13 -8.06 5.90 -5.63
N GLY A 14 -6.98 6.62 -5.39
CA GLY A 14 -6.75 7.38 -4.16
C GLY A 14 -6.03 6.59 -3.06
N THR A 15 -5.53 5.36 -3.34
CA THR A 15 -4.75 4.55 -2.40
C THR A 15 -3.28 4.97 -2.33
N PHE A 16 -2.57 4.53 -1.28
CA PHE A 16 -1.11 4.67 -1.19
C PHE A 16 -0.38 3.90 -2.31
N THR A 17 -0.97 2.81 -2.83
CA THR A 17 -0.42 2.08 -3.98
C THR A 17 -0.46 2.93 -5.25
N GLU A 18 -1.49 3.73 -5.45
CA GLU A 18 -1.52 4.67 -6.58
C GLU A 18 -0.45 5.76 -6.44
N LEU A 19 -0.17 6.23 -5.21
CA LEU A 19 0.95 7.16 -4.97
C LEU A 19 2.31 6.53 -5.28
N ALA A 20 2.49 5.24 -5.00
CA ALA A 20 3.69 4.51 -5.42
C ALA A 20 3.77 4.42 -6.94
N LEU A 21 2.67 4.07 -7.62
CA LEU A 21 2.60 4.02 -9.07
C LEU A 21 2.94 5.37 -9.72
N ALA A 22 2.55 6.47 -9.12
CA ALA A 22 2.86 7.81 -9.61
C ALA A 22 4.37 8.13 -9.61
N GLN A 23 5.18 7.42 -8.82
CA GLN A 23 6.65 7.57 -8.81
C GLN A 23 7.32 6.81 -9.97
N VAL A 24 6.62 5.86 -10.61
CA VAL A 24 7.14 5.06 -11.72
C VAL A 24 7.19 5.93 -12.98
N LYS A 25 8.39 6.24 -13.46
CA LYS A 25 8.58 7.13 -14.63
C LYS A 25 7.86 6.61 -15.87
N ASP A 26 7.96 5.31 -16.12
CA ASP A 26 7.40 4.66 -17.33
C ASP A 26 5.86 4.52 -17.24
N ALA A 27 5.29 4.62 -16.03
CA ALA A 27 3.84 4.55 -15.83
C ALA A 27 3.13 5.88 -16.06
N LYS A 28 3.84 7.00 -16.24
CA LYS A 28 3.25 8.35 -16.34
C LYS A 28 2.17 8.44 -17.43
N ASN A 29 2.39 7.78 -18.56
CA ASN A 29 1.46 7.77 -19.71
C ASN A 29 0.82 6.40 -19.94
N ALA A 30 0.98 5.48 -19.01
CA ALA A 30 0.43 4.12 -19.08
C ALA A 30 -1.06 4.11 -18.72
N SER A 31 -1.74 3.04 -19.12
CA SER A 31 -3.06 2.72 -18.60
C SER A 31 -2.92 2.17 -17.18
N LYS A 32 -3.82 2.58 -16.28
CA LYS A 32 -3.86 2.11 -14.89
C LYS A 32 -4.97 1.09 -14.74
N LEU A 33 -4.65 -0.08 -14.15
CA LEU A 33 -5.59 -1.17 -13.87
C LEU A 33 -5.69 -1.37 -12.36
N PRO A 34 -6.69 -0.78 -11.68
CA PRO A 34 -6.92 -1.08 -10.27
C PRO A 34 -7.43 -2.51 -10.11
N VAL A 35 -6.87 -3.23 -9.14
CA VAL A 35 -7.25 -4.61 -8.77
C VAL A 35 -7.56 -4.67 -7.28
N SER A 36 -8.28 -5.71 -6.85
CA SER A 36 -8.77 -5.82 -5.47
C SER A 36 -7.79 -6.57 -4.56
N THR A 37 -6.96 -7.45 -5.12
CA THR A 37 -6.04 -8.29 -4.36
C THR A 37 -4.63 -8.31 -4.95
N ILE A 38 -3.66 -8.68 -4.12
CA ILE A 38 -2.27 -8.88 -4.54
C ILE A 38 -2.18 -9.99 -5.58
N GLN A 39 -2.96 -11.07 -5.42
CA GLN A 39 -3.01 -12.16 -6.39
C GLN A 39 -3.52 -11.70 -7.75
N GLU A 40 -4.59 -10.90 -7.79
CA GLU A 40 -5.08 -10.32 -9.05
C GLU A 40 -4.03 -9.45 -9.75
N ALA A 41 -3.21 -8.70 -8.98
CA ALA A 41 -2.11 -7.91 -9.55
C ALA A 41 -1.06 -8.81 -10.20
N ILE A 42 -0.69 -9.90 -9.55
CA ILE A 42 0.25 -10.91 -10.06
C ILE A 42 -0.33 -11.60 -11.31
N ASP A 43 -1.57 -12.03 -11.25
CA ASP A 43 -2.26 -12.71 -12.35
C ASP A 43 -2.39 -11.80 -13.58
N ALA A 44 -2.61 -10.50 -13.37
CA ALA A 44 -2.62 -9.53 -14.45
C ALA A 44 -1.26 -9.44 -15.17
N VAL A 45 -0.16 -9.57 -14.44
CA VAL A 45 1.19 -9.62 -15.03
C VAL A 45 1.44 -10.94 -15.75
N LEU A 46 1.15 -12.08 -15.11
CA LEU A 46 1.37 -13.41 -15.68
C LEU A 46 0.53 -13.64 -16.94
N SER A 47 -0.71 -13.17 -16.95
CA SER A 47 -1.60 -13.24 -18.11
C SER A 47 -1.33 -12.17 -19.18
N LYS A 48 -0.31 -11.31 -18.98
CA LYS A 48 0.06 -10.20 -19.87
C LYS A 48 -1.05 -9.15 -20.06
N LYS A 49 -2.05 -9.10 -19.17
CA LYS A 49 -3.05 -8.01 -19.09
C LYS A 49 -2.40 -6.71 -18.60
N ALA A 50 -1.40 -6.83 -17.73
CA ALA A 50 -0.56 -5.73 -17.30
C ALA A 50 0.90 -5.99 -17.67
N PHE A 51 1.61 -4.92 -18.04
CA PHE A 51 3.06 -4.97 -18.27
C PHE A 51 3.82 -5.11 -16.95
N ARG A 52 3.35 -4.41 -15.92
CA ARG A 52 3.89 -4.39 -14.55
C ARG A 52 2.76 -4.27 -13.53
N ALA A 53 3.08 -4.56 -12.28
CA ALA A 53 2.18 -4.25 -11.17
C ALA A 53 2.93 -3.64 -9.99
N ILE A 54 2.25 -2.78 -9.23
CA ILE A 54 2.74 -2.20 -7.99
C ILE A 54 1.96 -2.80 -6.82
N ILE A 55 2.69 -3.39 -5.88
CA ILE A 55 2.12 -4.02 -4.69
C ILE A 55 2.91 -3.62 -3.43
N PRO A 56 2.27 -3.51 -2.25
CA PRO A 56 2.96 -3.23 -0.99
C PRO A 56 3.74 -4.45 -0.53
N VAL A 57 4.95 -4.28 0.01
CA VAL A 57 5.77 -5.38 0.55
C VAL A 57 6.05 -5.24 2.04
N GLU A 58 6.10 -4.01 2.55
CA GLU A 58 6.42 -3.74 3.95
C GLU A 58 5.86 -2.39 4.40
N ASN A 59 5.39 -2.34 5.63
CA ASN A 59 5.00 -1.11 6.32
C ASN A 59 5.90 -0.94 7.55
N SER A 60 6.41 0.27 7.78
CA SER A 60 7.35 0.55 8.88
C SER A 60 6.77 0.37 10.28
N ILE A 61 5.44 0.26 10.41
CA ILE A 61 4.75 0.06 11.69
C ILE A 61 4.34 -1.40 11.86
N GLU A 62 3.83 -2.04 10.81
CA GLU A 62 3.25 -3.39 10.86
C GLU A 62 4.21 -4.48 10.38
N GLY A 63 5.31 -4.09 9.74
CA GLY A 63 6.27 -5.03 9.16
C GLY A 63 5.89 -5.51 7.77
N GLY A 64 6.28 -6.73 7.44
CA GLY A 64 6.07 -7.32 6.12
C GLY A 64 4.59 -7.56 5.79
N VAL A 65 4.22 -7.35 4.54
CA VAL A 65 2.88 -7.68 4.03
C VAL A 65 2.86 -9.17 3.69
N SER A 66 2.39 -10.01 4.63
CA SER A 66 2.42 -11.47 4.50
C SER A 66 1.85 -11.96 3.16
N ALA A 67 0.71 -11.43 2.73
CA ALA A 67 0.10 -11.81 1.45
C ALA A 67 1.02 -11.56 0.24
N THR A 68 1.83 -10.50 0.26
CA THR A 68 2.83 -10.24 -0.80
C THR A 68 4.01 -11.18 -0.68
N LEU A 69 4.52 -11.39 0.54
CA LEU A 69 5.67 -12.27 0.76
C LEU A 69 5.34 -13.71 0.36
N ASP A 70 4.18 -14.22 0.77
CA ASP A 70 3.68 -15.55 0.42
C ASP A 70 3.46 -15.69 -1.09
N ALA A 71 2.86 -14.68 -1.72
CA ALA A 71 2.64 -14.69 -3.15
C ALA A 71 3.96 -14.69 -3.93
N LEU A 72 4.97 -13.91 -3.51
CA LEU A 72 6.30 -13.91 -4.11
C LEU A 72 7.02 -15.24 -3.93
N ALA A 73 6.88 -15.88 -2.76
CA ALA A 73 7.49 -17.17 -2.47
C ALA A 73 6.93 -18.29 -3.36
N ASN A 74 5.62 -18.27 -3.61
CA ASN A 74 4.91 -19.34 -4.29
C ASN A 74 4.73 -19.12 -5.80
N THR A 75 5.03 -17.92 -6.32
CA THR A 75 4.80 -17.60 -7.73
C THR A 75 6.10 -17.61 -8.54
N LYS A 76 6.17 -18.51 -9.51
CA LYS A 76 7.27 -18.56 -10.50
C LYS A 76 6.98 -17.57 -11.64
N GLY A 77 8.04 -17.15 -12.33
CA GLY A 77 7.92 -16.35 -13.56
C GLY A 77 7.76 -14.85 -13.33
N ILE A 78 7.81 -14.36 -12.10
CA ILE A 78 7.83 -12.92 -11.78
C ILE A 78 9.19 -12.48 -11.21
N ARG A 79 9.48 -11.20 -11.36
CA ARG A 79 10.68 -10.53 -10.84
C ARG A 79 10.34 -9.14 -10.34
N ILE A 80 11.10 -8.65 -9.35
CA ILE A 80 11.03 -7.27 -8.89
C ILE A 80 11.89 -6.39 -9.79
N PHE A 81 11.37 -5.26 -10.23
CA PHE A 81 12.01 -4.30 -11.13
C PHE A 81 12.32 -2.96 -10.46
N GLY A 82 11.60 -2.61 -9.41
CA GLY A 82 11.78 -1.37 -8.68
C GLY A 82 11.21 -1.41 -7.28
N GLU A 83 11.62 -0.43 -6.49
CA GLU A 83 11.17 -0.22 -5.12
C GLU A 83 10.81 1.26 -4.94
N TYR A 84 9.69 1.52 -4.29
CA TYR A 84 9.13 2.86 -4.08
C TYR A 84 8.72 3.02 -2.63
N LEU A 85 9.24 4.05 -1.97
CA LEU A 85 8.87 4.41 -0.61
C LEU A 85 7.80 5.50 -0.65
N VAL A 86 6.69 5.27 0.05
CA VAL A 86 5.59 6.22 0.16
C VAL A 86 5.39 6.58 1.63
N PRO A 87 5.53 7.87 2.00
CA PRO A 87 5.16 8.33 3.33
C PRO A 87 3.66 8.09 3.58
N VAL A 88 3.33 7.49 4.72
CA VAL A 88 1.94 7.25 5.12
C VAL A 88 1.45 8.44 5.90
N THR A 89 0.59 9.23 5.26
CA THR A 89 -0.07 10.39 5.88
C THR A 89 -1.57 10.23 5.78
N PHE A 90 -2.25 10.38 6.91
CA PHE A 90 -3.70 10.28 6.99
C PHE A 90 -4.34 11.63 7.19
N ASN A 91 -5.40 11.90 6.43
CA ASN A 91 -6.28 13.04 6.64
C ASN A 91 -7.67 12.53 7.08
N LEU A 92 -8.35 13.33 7.89
CA LEU A 92 -9.78 13.16 8.14
C LEU A 92 -10.53 13.92 7.05
N VAL A 93 -11.34 13.21 6.28
CA VAL A 93 -12.12 13.76 5.16
C VAL A 93 -13.61 13.51 5.37
N ALA A 94 -14.45 14.41 4.85
CA ALA A 94 -15.90 14.33 4.95
C ALA A 94 -16.59 14.88 3.69
N LYS A 95 -17.91 14.75 3.63
CA LYS A 95 -18.72 15.41 2.59
C LYS A 95 -18.54 16.94 2.67
N PRO A 96 -18.65 17.65 1.54
CA PRO A 96 -18.62 19.12 1.54
C PRO A 96 -19.66 19.72 2.50
N GLY A 97 -19.26 20.73 3.24
CA GLY A 97 -20.12 21.44 4.20
C GLY A 97 -20.13 20.87 5.62
N MET A 98 -19.59 19.68 5.85
CA MET A 98 -19.47 19.10 7.20
C MET A 98 -18.35 19.77 7.99
N LYS A 99 -18.54 19.97 9.30
CA LYS A 99 -17.57 20.49 10.24
C LYS A 99 -17.03 19.37 11.12
N LEU A 100 -15.86 19.57 11.71
CA LEU A 100 -15.27 18.60 12.63
C LEU A 100 -16.18 18.29 13.84
N SER A 101 -16.89 19.28 14.35
CA SER A 101 -17.87 19.15 15.46
C SER A 101 -19.04 18.23 15.16
N ASP A 102 -19.34 18.00 13.88
CA ASP A 102 -20.49 17.23 13.45
C ASP A 102 -20.17 15.74 13.31
N VAL A 103 -18.88 15.38 13.35
CA VAL A 103 -18.39 14.01 13.16
C VAL A 103 -18.69 13.16 14.40
N LYS A 104 -19.50 12.12 14.22
CA LYS A 104 -19.85 11.10 15.22
C LYS A 104 -19.40 9.71 14.81
N VAL A 105 -19.40 9.42 13.51
CA VAL A 105 -19.07 8.11 12.96
C VAL A 105 -17.94 8.25 11.94
N ILE A 106 -16.86 7.51 12.18
CA ILE A 106 -15.67 7.51 11.32
C ILE A 106 -15.49 6.14 10.68
N SER A 107 -15.33 6.11 9.36
CA SER A 107 -15.00 4.89 8.62
C SER A 107 -13.54 4.90 8.19
N THR A 108 -12.85 3.77 8.32
CA THR A 108 -11.52 3.54 7.76
C THR A 108 -11.08 2.08 7.91
N HIS A 109 -9.94 1.73 7.29
CA HIS A 109 -9.28 0.45 7.54
C HIS A 109 -8.80 0.37 9.00
N PRO A 110 -8.92 -0.80 9.68
CA PRO A 110 -8.54 -0.95 11.09
C PRO A 110 -7.11 -0.49 11.41
N THR A 111 -6.15 -0.81 10.55
CA THR A 111 -4.76 -0.35 10.66
C THR A 111 -4.63 1.17 10.67
N ALA A 112 -5.33 1.86 9.78
CA ALA A 112 -5.29 3.33 9.71
C ALA A 112 -5.95 3.96 10.93
N TYR A 113 -7.02 3.34 11.45
CA TYR A 113 -7.63 3.75 12.70
C TYR A 113 -6.66 3.66 13.87
N ALA A 114 -5.98 2.52 14.00
CA ALA A 114 -4.99 2.31 15.07
C ALA A 114 -3.85 3.35 15.03
N GLN A 115 -3.42 3.74 13.83
CA GLN A 115 -2.37 4.74 13.62
C GLN A 115 -2.81 6.20 13.84
N CYS A 116 -4.10 6.46 14.02
CA CYS A 116 -4.66 7.79 14.28
C CYS A 116 -5.31 7.88 15.66
N ARG A 117 -5.18 6.85 16.50
CA ARG A 117 -5.94 6.70 17.74
C ARG A 117 -5.68 7.83 18.73
N GLY A 118 -4.45 8.27 18.88
CA GLY A 118 -4.09 9.37 19.78
C GLY A 118 -4.79 10.66 19.38
N TRP A 119 -4.66 11.06 18.12
CA TRP A 119 -5.34 12.25 17.60
C TRP A 119 -6.87 12.17 17.73
N LEU A 120 -7.46 11.01 17.47
CA LEU A 120 -8.91 10.81 17.59
C LEU A 120 -9.40 10.94 19.02
N GLN A 121 -8.67 10.41 19.99
CA GLN A 121 -9.02 10.53 21.43
C GLN A 121 -9.00 11.98 21.91
N GLU A 122 -8.06 12.79 21.42
CA GLU A 122 -7.94 14.20 21.77
C GLU A 122 -9.01 15.07 21.11
N ASN A 123 -9.33 14.84 19.85
CA ASN A 123 -10.15 15.75 19.05
C ASN A 123 -11.59 15.29 18.85
N LEU A 124 -11.85 13.98 18.90
CA LEU A 124 -13.18 13.37 18.70
C LEU A 124 -13.45 12.24 19.71
N PRO A 125 -13.38 12.49 21.03
CA PRO A 125 -13.39 11.42 22.05
C PRO A 125 -14.68 10.59 22.11
N LYS A 126 -15.77 11.07 21.50
CA LYS A 126 -17.10 10.41 21.51
C LYS A 126 -17.46 9.78 20.15
N HIS A 127 -16.51 9.66 19.23
CA HIS A 127 -16.81 9.04 17.92
C HIS A 127 -16.97 7.52 18.05
N SER A 128 -17.70 6.94 17.10
CA SER A 128 -17.74 5.50 16.83
C SER A 128 -17.01 5.18 15.53
N GLN A 129 -16.57 3.92 15.38
CA GLN A 129 -15.84 3.44 14.20
C GLN A 129 -16.66 2.43 13.41
N ILE A 130 -16.62 2.56 12.08
CA ILE A 130 -17.05 1.54 11.12
C ILE A 130 -15.84 1.06 10.32
N PRO A 131 -15.46 -0.23 10.40
CA PRO A 131 -14.33 -0.73 9.63
C PRO A 131 -14.65 -0.78 8.13
N ALA A 132 -13.63 -0.50 7.31
CA ALA A 132 -13.68 -0.61 5.85
C ALA A 132 -12.52 -1.46 5.34
N THR A 133 -12.64 -2.00 4.14
CA THR A 133 -11.63 -2.85 3.50
C THR A 133 -10.38 -2.07 3.09
N SER A 134 -10.51 -0.76 2.87
CA SER A 134 -9.39 0.14 2.64
C SER A 134 -9.75 1.57 3.06
N THR A 135 -8.73 2.41 3.27
CA THR A 135 -8.90 3.84 3.55
C THR A 135 -9.58 4.59 2.40
N ALA A 136 -9.28 4.20 1.17
CA ALA A 136 -9.91 4.78 -0.02
C ALA A 136 -11.38 4.34 -0.16
N GLN A 137 -11.69 3.06 0.09
CA GLN A 137 -13.08 2.57 0.09
C GLN A 137 -13.94 3.29 1.15
N ALA A 138 -13.38 3.52 2.34
CA ALA A 138 -14.06 4.28 3.40
C ALA A 138 -14.44 5.69 2.93
N ALA A 139 -13.52 6.37 2.25
CA ALA A 139 -13.77 7.71 1.74
C ALA A 139 -14.79 7.73 0.57
N LEU A 140 -14.75 6.71 -0.29
CA LEU A 140 -15.74 6.54 -1.38
C LEU A 140 -17.14 6.31 -0.82
N ALA A 141 -17.29 5.49 0.20
CA ALA A 141 -18.57 5.21 0.85
C ALA A 141 -19.22 6.47 1.42
N LEU A 142 -18.45 7.52 1.76
CA LEU A 142 -19.02 8.80 2.16
C LEU A 142 -19.87 9.44 1.05
N LEU A 143 -19.54 9.21 -0.22
CA LEU A 143 -20.23 9.82 -1.36
C LEU A 143 -21.56 9.14 -1.69
N GLU A 144 -21.80 7.97 -1.13
CA GLU A 144 -23.07 7.26 -1.27
C GLU A 144 -24.20 8.00 -0.55
N LYS A 145 -25.41 7.91 -1.10
CA LYS A 145 -26.58 8.64 -0.58
C LYS A 145 -26.91 8.24 0.86
N ASP A 146 -26.77 6.94 1.17
CA ASP A 146 -27.12 6.35 2.47
C ASP A 146 -25.87 5.99 3.30
N SER A 147 -24.81 6.81 3.21
CA SER A 147 -23.60 6.61 3.99
C SER A 147 -23.89 6.68 5.49
N TYR A 148 -23.45 5.65 6.20
CA TYR A 148 -23.56 5.57 7.67
C TYR A 148 -22.42 6.30 8.40
N ALA A 149 -21.36 6.72 7.68
CA ALA A 149 -20.24 7.44 8.26
C ALA A 149 -20.31 8.92 7.92
N ASP A 150 -19.89 9.75 8.85
CA ASP A 150 -19.79 11.20 8.71
C ASP A 150 -18.45 11.60 8.09
N ALA A 151 -17.40 10.89 8.47
CA ALA A 151 -16.04 11.14 8.01
C ALA A 151 -15.28 9.83 7.75
N ALA A 152 -14.20 9.93 6.99
CA ALA A 152 -13.27 8.82 6.75
C ALA A 152 -11.83 9.26 7.00
N ILE A 153 -11.00 8.31 7.44
CA ILE A 153 -9.55 8.49 7.47
C ILE A 153 -9.00 7.92 6.17
N ALA A 154 -8.35 8.77 5.38
CA ALA A 154 -7.84 8.38 4.06
C ALA A 154 -6.51 9.05 3.74
N ALA A 155 -5.82 8.56 2.70
CA ALA A 155 -4.64 9.20 2.15
C ALA A 155 -4.98 10.58 1.58
N LYS A 156 -3.99 11.49 1.57
CA LYS A 156 -4.16 12.84 1.01
C LYS A 156 -4.67 12.81 -0.44
N SER A 157 -4.18 11.89 -1.25
CA SER A 157 -4.52 11.73 -2.66
C SER A 157 -6.01 11.53 -2.95
N ILE A 158 -6.80 11.11 -1.95
CA ILE A 158 -8.24 10.87 -2.16
C ILE A 158 -8.97 12.14 -2.64
N THR A 159 -8.55 13.32 -2.17
CA THR A 159 -9.16 14.60 -2.53
C THR A 159 -8.75 15.11 -3.91
N ASP A 160 -7.74 14.50 -4.53
CA ASP A 160 -7.35 14.80 -5.91
C ASP A 160 -8.32 14.15 -6.92
N HIS A 161 -9.04 13.12 -6.48
CA HIS A 161 -9.96 12.35 -7.32
C HIS A 161 -11.44 12.59 -6.97
N TYR A 162 -11.74 12.91 -5.72
CA TYR A 162 -13.11 12.98 -5.22
C TYR A 162 -13.38 14.30 -4.51
N LYS A 163 -14.60 14.81 -4.69
CA LYS A 163 -15.05 16.06 -4.06
C LYS A 163 -15.37 15.83 -2.57
N LEU A 164 -14.31 15.80 -1.77
CA LEU A 164 -14.37 15.67 -0.31
C LEU A 164 -13.69 16.89 0.34
N THR A 165 -14.12 17.21 1.55
CA THR A 165 -13.52 18.27 2.37
C THR A 165 -12.54 17.66 3.37
N VAL A 166 -11.34 18.22 3.48
CA VAL A 166 -10.37 17.84 4.51
C VAL A 166 -10.72 18.57 5.80
N LEU A 167 -11.15 17.85 6.82
CA LEU A 167 -11.45 18.39 8.16
C LEU A 167 -10.19 18.55 9.01
N ALA A 168 -9.26 17.59 8.91
CA ALA A 168 -7.96 17.66 9.57
C ALA A 168 -6.89 16.96 8.72
N LYS A 169 -5.68 17.53 8.72
CA LYS A 169 -4.54 17.03 7.95
C LYS A 169 -3.56 16.30 8.85
N ASN A 170 -2.92 15.25 8.30
CA ASN A 170 -1.81 14.56 8.92
C ASN A 170 -2.12 14.12 10.36
N ILE A 171 -3.23 13.42 10.54
CA ILE A 171 -3.74 13.00 11.85
C ILE A 171 -3.09 11.71 12.37
N GLY A 172 -2.21 11.06 11.60
CA GLY A 172 -1.47 9.87 12.03
C GLY A 172 -0.54 10.18 13.20
N ASP A 173 -0.48 9.30 14.20
CA ASP A 173 0.33 9.47 15.41
C ASP A 173 1.83 9.39 15.10
N ASN A 174 2.23 8.48 14.19
CA ASN A 174 3.62 8.38 13.72
C ASN A 174 3.82 9.17 12.41
N LYS A 175 4.54 10.29 12.50
CA LYS A 175 4.80 11.16 11.34
C LYS A 175 5.85 10.61 10.37
N ASN A 176 6.59 9.57 10.77
CA ASN A 176 7.65 8.94 9.96
C ASN A 176 7.19 7.60 9.36
N ALA A 177 5.89 7.29 9.45
CA ALA A 177 5.35 6.06 8.88
C ALA A 177 5.55 6.03 7.36
N GLN A 178 6.04 4.89 6.84
CA GLN A 178 6.29 4.66 5.43
C GLN A 178 5.83 3.26 5.02
N THR A 179 5.36 3.14 3.79
CA THR A 179 5.13 1.84 3.15
C THR A 179 6.07 1.68 1.98
N ARG A 180 6.70 0.54 1.91
CA ARG A 180 7.55 0.11 0.81
C ARG A 180 6.71 -0.67 -0.18
N PHE A 181 6.72 -0.23 -1.42
CA PHE A 181 6.07 -0.87 -2.55
C PHE A 181 7.12 -1.43 -3.50
N ILE A 182 6.78 -2.50 -4.18
CA ILE A 182 7.62 -3.09 -5.23
C ILE A 182 6.89 -3.08 -6.57
N GLU A 183 7.66 -2.89 -7.62
CA GLU A 183 7.23 -3.07 -9.00
C GLU A 183 7.59 -4.48 -9.44
N ILE A 184 6.60 -5.27 -9.80
CA ILE A 184 6.78 -6.64 -10.30
C ILE A 184 6.45 -6.72 -11.78
N GLY A 185 7.05 -7.69 -12.46
CA GLY A 185 6.81 -7.98 -13.86
C GLY A 185 7.30 -9.38 -14.24
N LEU A 186 7.16 -9.77 -15.50
CA LEU A 186 7.62 -11.07 -15.98
C LEU A 186 9.14 -11.21 -15.85
N ALA A 187 9.59 -12.37 -15.39
CA ALA A 187 11.00 -12.64 -15.10
C ALA A 187 11.87 -12.74 -16.35
N ASP A 188 11.29 -13.03 -17.52
CA ASP A 188 11.96 -13.13 -18.82
C ASP A 188 12.31 -11.76 -19.44
N VAL A 189 11.77 -10.66 -18.89
CA VAL A 189 12.13 -9.31 -19.32
C VAL A 189 13.53 -8.97 -18.80
N PRO A 190 14.49 -8.67 -19.72
CA PRO A 190 15.84 -8.37 -19.33
C PRO A 190 15.95 -7.05 -18.55
N THR A 191 16.84 -7.03 -17.57
CA THR A 191 17.19 -5.83 -16.80
C THR A 191 18.67 -5.52 -16.96
N LYS A 192 19.00 -4.23 -16.94
CA LYS A 192 20.40 -3.77 -16.88
C LYS A 192 20.80 -3.60 -15.42
N ARG A 193 22.02 -3.99 -15.08
CA ARG A 193 22.58 -3.69 -13.75
C ARG A 193 22.69 -2.18 -13.57
N SER A 194 22.23 -1.71 -12.42
CA SER A 194 22.28 -0.27 -12.06
C SER A 194 23.48 0.11 -11.21
N GLY A 195 24.17 -0.88 -10.62
CA GLY A 195 25.19 -0.69 -9.61
C GLY A 195 24.64 -0.40 -8.21
N LYS A 196 23.30 -0.29 -8.09
CA LYS A 196 22.57 -0.12 -6.83
C LYS A 196 21.48 -1.17 -6.68
N ASP A 197 21.72 -2.34 -7.25
CA ASP A 197 20.76 -3.41 -7.27
C ASP A 197 20.61 -4.02 -5.86
N LYS A 198 19.38 -4.45 -5.54
CA LYS A 198 19.07 -5.21 -4.33
C LYS A 198 18.68 -6.64 -4.74
N THR A 199 19.01 -7.61 -3.90
CA THR A 199 18.59 -9.01 -4.07
C THR A 199 17.63 -9.36 -2.93
N SER A 200 16.44 -9.82 -3.28
CA SER A 200 15.52 -10.44 -2.33
C SER A 200 15.70 -11.95 -2.38
N ILE A 201 15.82 -12.57 -1.22
CA ILE A 201 15.96 -14.02 -1.07
C ILE A 201 14.94 -14.53 -0.06
N ILE A 202 14.51 -15.77 -0.26
CA ILE A 202 13.72 -16.52 0.69
C ILE A 202 14.58 -17.69 1.12
N VAL A 203 14.74 -17.85 2.42
CA VAL A 203 15.53 -18.94 3.00
C VAL A 203 14.61 -19.83 3.80
N GLU A 204 14.53 -21.10 3.44
CA GLU A 204 13.85 -22.12 4.22
C GLU A 204 14.86 -22.76 5.17
N LEU A 205 14.53 -22.82 6.45
CA LEU A 205 15.29 -23.58 7.43
C LEU A 205 14.76 -25.03 7.42
N PRO A 206 15.59 -26.03 7.24
CA PRO A 206 15.14 -27.43 7.12
C PRO A 206 14.51 -27.96 8.42
N ASP A 207 14.97 -27.43 9.56
CA ASP A 207 14.53 -27.86 10.88
C ASP A 207 14.25 -26.61 11.76
N ASP A 208 13.13 -26.66 12.49
CA ASP A 208 12.85 -25.67 13.55
C ASP A 208 13.58 -26.09 14.83
N ARG A 209 14.79 -25.56 15.03
CA ARG A 209 15.64 -25.86 16.17
C ARG A 209 16.29 -24.59 16.75
N PRO A 210 16.63 -24.60 18.04
CA PRO A 210 17.37 -23.50 18.66
C PRO A 210 18.67 -23.22 17.89
N GLY A 211 18.90 -21.93 17.57
CA GLY A 211 20.10 -21.47 16.86
C GLY A 211 20.00 -21.50 15.33
N GLY A 212 19.00 -22.14 14.72
CA GLY A 212 18.90 -22.24 13.26
C GLY A 212 18.88 -20.87 12.53
N LEU A 213 18.13 -19.91 13.05
CA LEU A 213 18.13 -18.55 12.52
C LEU A 213 19.50 -17.88 12.68
N LEU A 214 20.17 -18.06 13.82
CA LEU A 214 21.50 -17.49 14.06
C LEU A 214 22.51 -18.03 13.05
N GLU A 215 22.57 -19.35 12.86
CA GLU A 215 23.47 -19.99 11.89
C GLU A 215 23.24 -19.47 10.47
N MET A 216 21.98 -19.26 10.09
CA MET A 216 21.64 -18.69 8.78
C MET A 216 22.18 -17.26 8.66
N LEU A 217 21.97 -16.41 9.66
CA LEU A 217 22.43 -15.02 9.66
C LEU A 217 23.98 -14.92 9.70
N GLU A 218 24.67 -15.83 10.38
CA GLU A 218 26.12 -15.92 10.39
C GLU A 218 26.72 -16.11 9.00
N GLN A 219 26.01 -16.79 8.08
CA GLN A 219 26.46 -16.95 6.70
C GLN A 219 26.55 -15.61 5.95
N PHE A 220 25.67 -14.67 6.25
CA PHE A 220 25.69 -13.32 5.68
C PHE A 220 26.77 -12.47 6.37
N ALA A 221 26.83 -12.50 7.69
CA ALA A 221 27.81 -11.76 8.47
C ALA A 221 29.24 -12.13 8.08
N ALA A 222 29.55 -13.41 7.97
CA ALA A 222 30.87 -13.91 7.59
C ALA A 222 31.33 -13.49 6.19
N ARG A 223 30.37 -13.08 5.32
CA ARG A 223 30.63 -12.61 3.95
C ARG A 223 30.50 -11.10 3.81
N GLY A 224 30.33 -10.37 4.91
CA GLY A 224 30.14 -8.92 4.90
C GLY A 224 28.86 -8.47 4.18
N VAL A 225 27.84 -9.33 4.13
CA VAL A 225 26.53 -9.02 3.54
C VAL A 225 25.61 -8.50 4.65
N ASN A 226 25.03 -7.34 4.43
CA ASN A 226 24.04 -6.73 5.33
C ASN A 226 22.66 -6.79 4.70
#